data_0a59332fa26a61bbcb2f85f07ac8b003
#
_entry.id   0a59332fa26a61bbcb2f85f07ac8b003
#
_cell.length_a   1.000
_cell.length_b   1.000
_cell.length_c   1.000
_cell.angle_alpha   90.00
_cell.angle_beta   90.00
_cell.angle_gamma   90.00
#
_symmetry.space_group_name_H-M   'P 1'
#
loop_
_entity.id
_entity.type
_entity.pdbx_description
1 polymer ?
#
loop_
_entity_poly.entity_id
_entity_poly.type
_entity_poly.pdbx_seq_one_letter_code
_entity_poly.pdbx_strand_id
1 'polypeptide(L)'
;SIFALGNGMMGQRANFEETYSGDTLRGNYVAGVYYPDKTVVGWWKIGYPEYFAKVPNAPSWTDIIVRIDGEELDLARCTLKSFRRELDMKQGVLTRTFTAVMPSGRMAQVTAKRFLSMDEPEIAAISYTISISGGSGTVELIPWLNADVYNEDANYDEKFWENESSARDGNRAAVVARTRKTAFVVATAMENTFTVN
;
A
#
# COMPACT_ATOMS: atom_id res chain seq x y z
N SER A 1 9.52 -10.41 1.44
CA SER A 1 10.09 -9.44 0.50
C SER A 1 11.37 -8.83 1.06
N ILE A 2 12.46 -8.82 0.28
CA ILE A 2 13.75 -8.22 0.66
C ILE A 2 13.73 -6.69 0.67
N PHE A 3 12.68 -6.08 0.15
CA PHE A 3 12.47 -4.63 0.12
C PHE A 3 11.41 -4.16 1.14
N ALA A 4 11.08 -4.97 2.14
CA ALA A 4 10.16 -4.57 3.19
C ALA A 4 10.81 -3.52 4.11
N LEU A 5 9.98 -2.57 4.57
CA LEU A 5 10.32 -1.59 5.60
C LEU A 5 9.65 -1.98 6.91
N GLY A 6 10.28 -1.65 8.04
CA GLY A 6 9.70 -1.86 9.36
C GLY A 6 10.43 -1.00 10.41
N ASN A 7 9.69 -0.48 11.37
CA ASN A 7 10.22 0.36 12.47
C ASN A 7 9.80 -0.13 13.86
N GLY A 8 9.25 -1.36 13.94
CA GLY A 8 8.75 -1.92 15.20
C GLY A 8 7.25 -1.66 15.46
N MET A 9 6.68 -0.55 15.00
CA MET A 9 5.26 -0.23 15.06
C MET A 9 4.55 -0.57 13.74
N MET A 10 5.14 -0.19 12.63
CA MET A 10 4.63 -0.44 11.29
C MET A 10 5.56 -1.34 10.51
N GLY A 11 4.96 -2.19 9.67
CA GLY A 11 5.65 -3.01 8.68
C GLY A 11 5.01 -2.87 7.32
N GLN A 12 5.81 -2.77 6.27
CA GLN A 12 5.30 -2.58 4.93
C GLN A 12 6.08 -3.37 3.91
N ARG A 13 5.37 -4.10 3.05
CA ARG A 13 5.96 -4.67 1.84
C ARG A 13 6.19 -3.59 0.80
N ALA A 14 7.06 -3.88 -0.17
CA ALA A 14 7.35 -2.96 -1.27
C ALA A 14 6.24 -2.94 -2.34
N ASN A 15 5.00 -2.68 -1.92
CA ASN A 15 3.86 -2.50 -2.83
C ASN A 15 4.11 -1.30 -3.75
N PHE A 16 3.48 -1.29 -4.91
CA PHE A 16 3.41 -0.08 -5.74
C PHE A 16 2.47 0.93 -5.09
N GLU A 17 2.76 2.20 -5.27
CA GLU A 17 1.88 3.29 -4.92
C GLU A 17 0.72 3.39 -5.92
N GLU A 18 1.02 3.19 -7.21
CA GLU A 18 0.04 3.19 -8.30
C GLU A 18 -0.78 1.90 -8.31
N THR A 19 -1.86 1.93 -9.05
CA THR A 19 -2.63 0.74 -9.41
C THR A 19 -1.76 -0.32 -10.06
N TYR A 20 -1.94 -1.56 -9.64
CA TYR A 20 -1.30 -2.72 -10.24
C TYR A 20 -2.30 -3.88 -10.29
N SER A 21 -2.80 -4.20 -11.48
CA SER A 21 -3.79 -5.28 -11.70
C SER A 21 -3.17 -6.67 -11.85
N GLY A 22 -1.84 -6.78 -11.79
CA GLY A 22 -1.14 -8.07 -11.80
C GLY A 22 -1.10 -8.73 -10.43
N ASP A 23 -0.56 -9.94 -10.37
CA ASP A 23 -0.40 -10.70 -9.13
C ASP A 23 0.52 -9.95 -8.15
N THR A 24 0.03 -9.75 -6.93
CA THR A 24 0.76 -9.05 -5.88
C THR A 24 0.33 -9.54 -4.51
N LEU A 25 1.26 -9.63 -3.57
CA LEU A 25 1.01 -9.79 -2.15
C LEU A 25 1.23 -8.44 -1.46
N ARG A 26 0.17 -7.67 -1.35
CA ARG A 26 0.21 -6.39 -0.63
C ARG A 26 0.37 -6.63 0.88
N GLY A 27 1.07 -5.73 1.56
CA GLY A 27 1.25 -5.83 3.00
C GLY A 27 1.51 -4.47 3.63
N ASN A 28 0.62 -4.13 4.55
CA ASN A 28 0.75 -3.01 5.46
C ASN A 28 0.33 -3.52 6.83
N TYR A 29 1.22 -3.48 7.81
CA TYR A 29 1.02 -4.14 9.10
C TYR A 29 1.21 -3.16 10.24
N VAL A 30 0.43 -3.36 11.30
CA VAL A 30 0.53 -2.61 12.57
C VAL A 30 0.85 -3.60 13.68
N ALA A 31 1.86 -3.29 14.48
CA ALA A 31 2.30 -4.14 15.57
C ALA A 31 1.19 -4.37 16.61
N GLY A 32 1.13 -5.57 17.15
CA GLY A 32 0.16 -5.96 18.18
C GLY A 32 -1.24 -6.29 17.66
N VAL A 33 -1.55 -6.00 16.40
CA VAL A 33 -2.86 -6.33 15.80
C VAL A 33 -2.83 -7.75 15.24
N TYR A 34 -3.79 -8.57 15.62
CA TYR A 34 -3.94 -9.94 15.12
C TYR A 34 -5.42 -10.30 14.91
N TYR A 35 -5.64 -11.36 14.14
CA TYR A 35 -6.97 -11.92 13.86
C TYR A 35 -6.96 -13.44 13.97
N PRO A 36 -7.97 -14.07 14.61
CA PRO A 36 -8.07 -15.53 14.70
C PRO A 36 -8.57 -16.09 13.35
N ASP A 37 -7.65 -16.54 12.52
CA ASP A 37 -7.96 -17.20 11.26
C ASP A 37 -8.15 -18.71 11.49
N LYS A 38 -9.28 -19.26 11.05
CA LYS A 38 -9.63 -20.66 11.28
C LYS A 38 -8.72 -21.58 10.46
N THR A 39 -8.24 -22.64 11.11
CA THR A 39 -7.43 -23.66 10.45
C THR A 39 -8.21 -24.33 9.32
N VAL A 40 -7.59 -24.51 8.16
CA VAL A 40 -8.21 -25.17 7.00
C VAL A 40 -8.50 -26.62 7.33
N VAL A 41 -9.73 -27.07 7.04
CA VAL A 41 -10.15 -28.45 7.22
C VAL A 41 -9.26 -29.37 6.40
N GLY A 42 -8.77 -30.44 7.01
CA GLY A 42 -7.83 -31.39 6.40
C GLY A 42 -6.36 -31.12 6.72
N TRP A 43 -6.02 -29.98 7.29
CA TRP A 43 -4.67 -29.70 7.81
C TRP A 43 -4.46 -30.25 9.22
N TRP A 44 -5.43 -31.00 9.74
CA TRP A 44 -5.42 -31.53 11.07
C TRP A 44 -4.24 -32.46 11.28
N LYS A 45 -3.41 -32.11 12.24
CA LYS A 45 -2.49 -33.00 12.91
C LYS A 45 -2.76 -32.92 14.39
N ILE A 46 -2.39 -33.94 15.14
CA ILE A 46 -2.49 -33.92 16.60
C ILE A 46 -1.77 -32.67 17.14
N GLY A 47 -2.49 -31.84 17.90
CA GLY A 47 -1.95 -30.60 18.48
C GLY A 47 -2.10 -29.34 17.63
N TYR A 48 -2.70 -29.37 16.46
CA TYR A 48 -3.00 -28.15 15.72
C TYR A 48 -4.17 -27.39 16.40
N PRO A 49 -4.03 -26.06 16.57
CA PRO A 49 -5.10 -25.25 17.10
C PRO A 49 -6.25 -25.12 16.08
N GLU A 50 -7.46 -24.88 16.57
CA GLU A 50 -8.62 -24.56 15.71
C GLU A 50 -8.45 -23.24 14.96
N TYR A 51 -7.73 -22.29 15.58
CA TYR A 51 -7.45 -20.97 15.04
C TYR A 51 -5.97 -20.62 15.17
N PHE A 52 -5.44 -19.93 14.17
CA PHE A 52 -4.13 -19.29 14.22
C PHE A 52 -4.27 -17.79 14.44
N ALA A 53 -3.34 -17.19 15.20
CA ALA A 53 -3.21 -15.75 15.26
C ALA A 53 -2.52 -15.26 13.98
N LYS A 54 -3.29 -14.72 13.06
CA LYS A 54 -2.79 -14.16 11.80
C LYS A 54 -2.59 -12.65 11.94
N VAL A 55 -1.50 -12.13 11.40
CA VAL A 55 -1.28 -10.69 11.29
C VAL A 55 -2.12 -10.18 10.10
N PRO A 56 -3.15 -9.34 10.34
CA PRO A 56 -3.98 -8.82 9.27
C PRO A 56 -3.25 -7.74 8.47
N ASN A 57 -3.56 -7.68 7.17
CA ASN A 57 -3.21 -6.56 6.34
C ASN A 57 -4.01 -5.34 6.82
N ALA A 58 -3.35 -4.31 7.33
CA ALA A 58 -3.99 -3.12 7.90
C ALA A 58 -4.43 -2.13 6.80
N PRO A 59 -5.29 -1.14 7.11
CA PRO A 59 -5.67 -0.10 6.16
C PRO A 59 -4.48 0.49 5.43
N SER A 60 -4.56 0.56 4.10
CA SER A 60 -3.46 1.02 3.25
C SER A 60 -3.42 2.54 3.17
N TRP A 61 -2.21 3.08 3.27
CA TRP A 61 -1.93 4.52 3.19
C TRP A 61 -0.98 4.86 2.04
N THR A 62 -0.59 3.89 1.24
CA THR A 62 0.40 4.09 0.16
C THR A 62 -0.23 4.32 -1.20
N ASP A 63 -1.54 4.19 -1.32
CA ASP A 63 -2.22 4.14 -2.59
C ASP A 63 -2.37 5.52 -3.23
N ILE A 64 -1.97 5.64 -4.49
CA ILE A 64 -2.13 6.85 -5.30
C ILE A 64 -2.73 6.42 -6.65
N ILE A 65 -3.97 6.83 -6.94
CA ILE A 65 -4.49 6.70 -8.28
C ILE A 65 -3.80 7.76 -9.15
N VAL A 66 -3.15 7.32 -10.20
CA VAL A 66 -2.44 8.17 -11.16
C VAL A 66 -3.14 8.07 -12.50
N ARG A 67 -3.58 9.20 -13.05
CA ARG A 67 -4.14 9.24 -14.41
C ARG A 67 -3.38 10.23 -15.27
N ILE A 68 -3.17 9.86 -16.51
CA ILE A 68 -2.55 10.70 -17.54
C ILE A 68 -3.53 10.83 -18.69
N ASP A 69 -4.00 12.04 -18.95
CA ASP A 69 -5.05 12.34 -19.93
C ASP A 69 -6.32 11.47 -19.75
N GLY A 70 -6.67 11.18 -18.47
CA GLY A 70 -7.81 10.36 -18.08
C GLY A 70 -7.56 8.84 -18.09
N GLU A 71 -6.43 8.35 -18.64
CA GLU A 71 -6.06 6.94 -18.58
C GLU A 71 -5.30 6.62 -17.28
N GLU A 72 -5.71 5.58 -16.57
CA GLU A 72 -5.08 5.16 -15.32
C GLU A 72 -3.75 4.44 -15.57
N LEU A 73 -2.72 4.85 -14.83
CA LEU A 73 -1.39 4.23 -14.86
C LEU A 73 -1.42 2.91 -14.08
N ASP A 74 -1.53 1.81 -14.81
CA ASP A 74 -1.44 0.44 -14.29
C ASP A 74 -0.21 -0.24 -14.87
N LEU A 75 0.80 -0.47 -14.05
CA LEU A 75 2.06 -1.06 -14.51
C LEU A 75 1.93 -2.48 -15.07
N ALA A 76 0.88 -3.23 -14.70
CA ALA A 76 0.62 -4.55 -15.29
C ALA A 76 0.19 -4.46 -16.77
N ARG A 77 -0.32 -3.30 -17.19
CA ARG A 77 -0.80 -3.03 -18.55
C ARG A 77 0.19 -2.22 -19.40
N CYS A 78 1.23 -1.69 -18.77
CA CYS A 78 2.23 -0.86 -19.44
C CYS A 78 3.38 -1.68 -20.00
N THR A 79 4.05 -1.12 -21.01
CA THR A 79 5.35 -1.62 -21.47
C THR A 79 6.47 -0.92 -20.68
N LEU A 80 7.12 -1.65 -19.79
CA LEU A 80 8.26 -1.13 -19.03
C LEU A 80 9.49 -0.93 -19.91
N LYS A 81 10.07 0.27 -19.91
CA LYS A 81 11.36 0.59 -20.56
C LYS A 81 12.51 0.46 -19.56
N SER A 82 12.28 0.85 -18.32
CA SER A 82 13.22 0.67 -17.22
C SER A 82 12.47 0.49 -15.91
N PHE A 83 13.07 -0.26 -14.99
CA PHE A 83 12.57 -0.42 -13.63
C PHE A 83 13.74 -0.66 -12.69
N ARG A 84 13.80 0.11 -11.60
CA ARG A 84 14.76 -0.07 -10.53
C ARG A 84 14.07 0.07 -9.19
N ARG A 85 14.43 -0.79 -8.26
CA ARG A 85 14.05 -0.71 -6.85
C ARG A 85 15.30 -0.84 -6.01
N GLU A 86 15.43 0.03 -5.04
CA GLU A 86 16.59 0.12 -4.16
C GLU A 86 16.14 0.37 -2.73
N LEU A 87 16.66 -0.39 -1.80
CA LEU A 87 16.51 -0.18 -0.37
C LEU A 87 17.86 0.26 0.20
N ASP A 88 17.95 1.53 0.58
CA ASP A 88 19.06 2.03 1.39
C ASP A 88 18.83 1.64 2.85
N MET A 89 19.48 0.56 3.28
CA MET A 89 19.31 0.03 4.65
C MET A 89 19.91 0.96 5.71
N LYS A 90 20.85 1.82 5.36
CA LYS A 90 21.46 2.78 6.30
C LYS A 90 20.49 3.94 6.59
N GLN A 91 19.78 4.40 5.59
CA GLN A 91 18.83 5.50 5.72
C GLN A 91 17.39 5.00 5.96
N GLY A 92 17.12 3.71 5.78
CA GLY A 92 15.77 3.14 5.88
C GLY A 92 14.83 3.63 4.77
N VAL A 93 15.37 3.96 3.59
CA VAL A 93 14.60 4.54 2.47
C VAL A 93 14.45 3.53 1.34
N LEU A 94 13.23 3.27 0.95
CA LEU A 94 12.92 2.54 -0.28
C LEU A 94 12.72 3.51 -1.43
N THR A 95 13.52 3.37 -2.48
CA THR A 95 13.39 4.16 -3.71
C THR A 95 12.98 3.24 -4.85
N ARG A 96 12.02 3.68 -5.66
CA ARG A 96 11.60 3.00 -6.88
C ARG A 96 11.56 4.01 -8.02
N THR A 97 12.16 3.65 -9.14
CA THR A 97 12.14 4.44 -10.37
C THR A 97 11.74 3.55 -11.53
N PHE A 98 10.95 4.08 -12.44
CA PHE A 98 10.62 3.39 -13.68
C PHE A 98 10.30 4.37 -14.80
N THR A 99 10.41 3.87 -16.03
CA THR A 99 9.86 4.48 -17.23
C THR A 99 8.94 3.47 -17.88
N ALA A 100 7.70 3.86 -18.12
CA ALA A 100 6.67 2.99 -18.69
C ALA A 100 5.97 3.68 -19.86
N VAL A 101 5.59 2.90 -20.87
CA VAL A 101 4.72 3.32 -21.97
C VAL A 101 3.35 2.74 -21.71
N MET A 102 2.35 3.60 -21.57
CA MET A 102 0.95 3.24 -21.36
C MET A 102 0.32 2.70 -22.65
N PRO A 103 -0.81 2.00 -22.59
CA PRO A 103 -1.56 1.55 -23.78
C PRO A 103 -1.86 2.67 -24.78
N SER A 104 -2.13 3.89 -24.33
CA SER A 104 -2.33 5.08 -25.17
C SER A 104 -1.08 5.52 -25.93
N GLY A 105 0.10 4.97 -25.59
CA GLY A 105 1.40 5.42 -26.12
C GLY A 105 2.05 6.54 -25.31
N ARG A 106 1.37 7.09 -24.29
CA ARG A 106 1.98 8.06 -23.37
C ARG A 106 3.11 7.40 -22.58
N MET A 107 4.19 8.16 -22.39
CA MET A 107 5.31 7.70 -21.58
C MET A 107 5.35 8.44 -20.25
N ALA A 108 5.36 7.67 -19.18
CA ALA A 108 5.47 8.14 -17.81
C ALA A 108 6.83 7.76 -17.23
N GLN A 109 7.48 8.70 -16.56
CA GLN A 109 8.65 8.45 -15.74
C GLN A 109 8.32 8.79 -14.30
N VAL A 110 8.52 7.83 -13.39
CA VAL A 110 8.16 7.95 -11.99
C VAL A 110 9.36 7.70 -11.09
N THR A 111 9.44 8.49 -10.03
CA THR A 111 10.31 8.25 -8.88
C THR A 111 9.46 8.29 -7.61
N ALA A 112 9.38 7.18 -6.90
CA ALA A 112 8.73 7.07 -5.62
C ALA A 112 9.77 6.77 -4.54
N LYS A 113 9.72 7.49 -3.42
CA LYS A 113 10.55 7.25 -2.24
C LYS A 113 9.65 7.16 -1.03
N ARG A 114 9.91 6.22 -0.13
CA ARG A 114 9.20 6.13 1.14
C ARG A 114 10.07 5.63 2.26
N PHE A 115 9.70 6.00 3.47
CA PHE A 115 10.31 5.52 4.70
C PHE A 115 9.27 5.45 5.83
N LEU A 116 9.60 4.68 6.86
CA LEU A 116 8.91 4.67 8.15
C LEU A 116 9.81 5.36 9.17
N SER A 117 9.27 6.32 9.93
CA SER A 117 10.06 7.03 10.94
C SER A 117 10.49 6.08 12.06
N MET A 118 11.75 6.22 12.51
CA MET A 118 12.26 5.48 13.66
C MET A 118 12.12 6.29 14.95
N ASP A 119 11.94 7.60 14.86
CA ASP A 119 11.78 8.52 15.98
C ASP A 119 10.32 8.61 16.42
N GLU A 120 9.43 8.79 15.44
CA GLU A 120 7.97 8.79 15.62
C GLU A 120 7.39 7.59 14.87
N PRO A 121 7.26 6.42 15.53
CA PRO A 121 7.01 5.15 14.85
C PRO A 121 5.63 5.05 14.19
N GLU A 122 4.71 5.95 14.49
CA GLU A 122 3.39 6.08 13.84
C GLU A 122 3.44 6.91 12.55
N ILE A 123 4.58 7.53 12.23
CA ILE A 123 4.72 8.40 11.06
C ILE A 123 5.47 7.69 9.93
N ALA A 124 4.95 7.88 8.74
CA ALA A 124 5.57 7.47 7.49
C ALA A 124 5.44 8.58 6.44
N ALA A 125 6.30 8.57 5.43
CA ALA A 125 6.21 9.52 4.34
C ALA A 125 6.47 8.88 2.98
N ILE A 126 5.79 9.43 1.97
CA ILE A 126 5.98 9.11 0.55
C ILE A 126 6.26 10.40 -0.20
N SER A 127 7.33 10.41 -0.98
CA SER A 127 7.56 11.39 -2.03
C SER A 127 7.32 10.71 -3.37
N TYR A 128 6.39 11.24 -4.16
CA TYR A 128 6.03 10.70 -5.47
C TYR A 128 6.18 11.76 -6.53
N THR A 129 7.06 11.52 -7.48
CA THR A 129 7.33 12.44 -8.60
C THR A 129 7.00 11.72 -9.90
N ILE A 130 6.24 12.39 -10.76
CA ILE A 130 5.92 11.91 -12.10
C ILE A 130 6.20 12.98 -13.14
N SER A 131 6.75 12.56 -14.28
CA SER A 131 6.84 13.36 -15.49
C SER A 131 6.30 12.58 -16.67
N ILE A 132 5.73 13.30 -17.63
CA ILE A 132 5.22 12.74 -18.89
C ILE A 132 6.05 13.24 -20.05
N SER A 133 6.18 12.44 -21.08
CA SER A 133 6.86 12.81 -22.33
C SER A 133 5.96 12.54 -23.54
N GLY A 134 6.27 13.23 -24.65
CA GLY A 134 5.48 13.13 -25.87
C GLY A 134 4.42 14.23 -26.00
N GLY A 135 4.65 15.40 -25.41
CA GLY A 135 3.78 16.58 -25.47
C GLY A 135 3.17 16.95 -24.13
N SER A 136 2.38 18.03 -24.10
CA SER A 136 1.61 18.44 -22.95
C SER A 136 0.48 17.44 -22.64
N GLY A 137 0.08 17.37 -21.39
CA GLY A 137 -1.01 16.50 -20.94
C GLY A 137 -1.40 16.82 -19.51
N THR A 138 -2.53 16.26 -19.07
CA THR A 138 -3.03 16.39 -17.70
C THR A 138 -2.60 15.20 -16.88
N VAL A 139 -2.00 15.44 -15.71
CA VAL A 139 -1.69 14.40 -14.73
C VAL A 139 -2.57 14.61 -13.51
N GLU A 140 -3.34 13.59 -13.16
CA GLU A 140 -4.12 13.56 -11.92
C GLU A 140 -3.44 12.64 -10.91
N LEU A 141 -3.21 13.13 -9.72
CA LEU A 141 -2.70 12.36 -8.58
C LEU A 141 -3.78 12.38 -7.49
N ILE A 142 -4.29 11.21 -7.13
CA ILE A 142 -5.33 11.06 -6.12
C ILE A 142 -4.81 10.10 -5.04
N PRO A 143 -4.06 10.60 -4.04
CA PRO A 143 -3.71 9.82 -2.86
C PRO A 143 -4.99 9.46 -2.10
N TRP A 144 -5.08 8.21 -1.61
CA TRP A 144 -6.25 7.77 -0.88
C TRP A 144 -5.91 6.73 0.18
N LEU A 145 -6.76 6.62 1.19
CA LEU A 145 -6.68 5.62 2.25
C LEU A 145 -7.67 4.50 1.95
N ASN A 146 -7.18 3.26 1.94
CA ASN A 146 -8.01 2.10 1.70
C ASN A 146 -8.20 1.30 2.99
N ALA A 147 -9.40 1.35 3.58
CA ALA A 147 -9.78 0.52 4.71
C ALA A 147 -10.45 -0.79 4.29
N ASP A 148 -10.78 -0.96 3.00
CA ASP A 148 -11.33 -2.20 2.44
C ASP A 148 -10.21 -3.15 1.99
N VAL A 149 -9.41 -3.60 2.96
CA VAL A 149 -8.26 -4.46 2.72
C VAL A 149 -8.56 -5.91 3.08
N TYR A 150 -7.91 -6.82 2.38
CA TYR A 150 -8.02 -8.26 2.56
C TYR A 150 -6.65 -8.86 2.83
N ASN A 151 -6.65 -10.00 3.51
CA ASN A 151 -5.51 -10.90 3.52
C ASN A 151 -5.71 -11.93 2.39
N GLU A 152 -4.89 -11.85 1.36
CA GLU A 152 -4.90 -12.82 0.23
C GLU A 152 -4.58 -14.24 0.69
N ASP A 153 -3.94 -14.38 1.86
CA ASP A 153 -3.61 -15.65 2.50
C ASP A 153 -4.60 -16.06 3.61
N ALA A 154 -5.77 -15.43 3.69
CA ALA A 154 -6.83 -15.85 4.61
C ALA A 154 -7.34 -17.25 4.24
N ASN A 155 -7.52 -18.12 5.25
CA ASN A 155 -7.83 -19.52 5.01
C ASN A 155 -9.23 -19.77 4.41
N TYR A 156 -10.17 -18.85 4.60
CA TYR A 156 -11.55 -18.97 4.13
C TYR A 156 -12.05 -17.65 3.50
N ASP A 157 -11.18 -16.86 2.92
CA ASP A 157 -11.49 -15.56 2.29
C ASP A 157 -12.25 -14.60 3.22
N GLU A 158 -12.09 -14.80 4.53
CA GLU A 158 -12.76 -13.98 5.54
C GLU A 158 -12.19 -12.56 5.53
N LYS A 159 -13.08 -11.56 5.48
CA LYS A 159 -12.73 -10.16 5.66
C LYS A 159 -12.50 -9.85 7.13
N PHE A 160 -11.31 -9.39 7.49
CA PHE A 160 -10.90 -9.16 8.87
C PHE A 160 -11.32 -7.81 9.42
N TRP A 161 -11.53 -6.82 8.56
CA TRP A 161 -11.80 -5.45 8.92
C TRP A 161 -13.22 -5.00 8.63
N GLU A 162 -13.67 -4.06 9.42
CA GLU A 162 -14.89 -3.29 9.25
C GLU A 162 -14.55 -1.81 9.32
N ASN A 163 -14.97 -1.03 8.32
CA ASN A 163 -14.77 0.42 8.32
C ASN A 163 -15.77 1.06 9.29
N GLU A 164 -15.28 1.80 10.29
CA GLU A 164 -16.13 2.50 11.26
C GLU A 164 -16.42 3.92 10.85
N SER A 165 -15.43 4.64 10.33
CA SER A 165 -15.60 6.02 9.92
C SER A 165 -14.53 6.46 8.93
N SER A 166 -14.85 7.53 8.20
CA SER A 166 -13.91 8.23 7.34
C SER A 166 -14.18 9.73 7.40
N ALA A 167 -13.13 10.53 7.28
CA ALA A 167 -13.21 11.97 7.25
C ALA A 167 -12.25 12.53 6.19
N ARG A 168 -12.61 13.70 5.62
CA ARG A 168 -11.77 14.44 4.70
C ARG A 168 -11.91 15.94 4.95
N ASP A 169 -10.77 16.63 4.94
CA ASP A 169 -10.70 18.09 5.04
C ASP A 169 -9.54 18.60 4.17
N GLY A 170 -9.86 19.24 3.05
CA GLY A 170 -8.87 19.74 2.11
C GLY A 170 -7.91 18.66 1.61
N ASN A 171 -6.62 18.79 1.97
CA ASN A 171 -5.53 17.89 1.64
C ASN A 171 -5.31 16.78 2.69
N ARG A 172 -6.19 16.66 3.68
CA ARG A 172 -6.16 15.67 4.75
C ARG A 172 -7.27 14.65 4.61
N ALA A 173 -6.99 13.41 4.97
CA ALA A 173 -8.00 12.37 5.09
C ALA A 173 -7.66 11.43 6.24
N ALA A 174 -8.69 10.78 6.79
CA ALA A 174 -8.53 9.76 7.81
C ALA A 174 -9.58 8.66 7.62
N VAL A 175 -9.21 7.42 7.97
CA VAL A 175 -10.10 6.27 8.08
C VAL A 175 -9.88 5.59 9.41
N VAL A 176 -10.94 5.05 9.99
CA VAL A 176 -10.90 4.24 11.21
C VAL A 176 -11.51 2.89 10.88
N ALA A 177 -10.77 1.84 11.12
CA ALA A 177 -11.21 0.46 10.90
C ALA A 177 -11.05 -0.37 12.18
N ARG A 178 -11.97 -1.32 12.37
CA ARG A 178 -12.00 -2.25 13.50
C ARG A 178 -11.88 -3.68 13.00
N THR A 179 -11.12 -4.52 13.70
CA THR A 179 -11.11 -5.95 13.42
C THR A 179 -12.37 -6.61 13.96
N ARG A 180 -13.02 -7.44 13.13
CA ARG A 180 -14.36 -8.01 13.43
C ARG A 180 -14.42 -8.93 14.65
N LYS A 181 -13.36 -9.69 14.93
CA LYS A 181 -13.34 -10.67 16.03
C LYS A 181 -12.52 -10.23 17.24
N THR A 182 -11.49 -9.43 17.04
CA THR A 182 -10.56 -9.01 18.11
C THR A 182 -10.78 -7.58 18.59
N ALA A 183 -11.64 -6.82 17.89
CA ALA A 183 -12.01 -5.44 18.19
C ALA A 183 -10.83 -4.46 18.32
N PHE A 184 -9.69 -4.75 17.68
CA PHE A 184 -8.62 -3.76 17.51
C PHE A 184 -9.09 -2.62 16.62
N VAL A 185 -8.82 -1.40 17.01
CA VAL A 185 -9.14 -0.21 16.23
C VAL A 185 -7.85 0.39 15.71
N VAL A 186 -7.78 0.62 14.40
CA VAL A 186 -6.66 1.29 13.73
C VAL A 186 -7.18 2.53 13.03
N ALA A 187 -6.63 3.68 13.38
CA ALA A 187 -6.82 4.94 12.68
C ALA A 187 -5.62 5.17 11.74
N THR A 188 -5.92 5.46 10.48
CA THR A 188 -4.90 5.81 9.47
C THR A 188 -5.25 7.17 8.91
N ALA A 189 -4.31 8.11 8.94
CA ALA A 189 -4.51 9.46 8.44
C ALA A 189 -3.40 9.84 7.45
N MET A 190 -3.69 10.79 6.58
CA MET A 190 -2.73 11.36 5.64
C MET A 190 -2.92 12.86 5.49
N GLU A 191 -1.84 13.54 5.18
CA GLU A 191 -1.81 14.91 4.67
C GLU A 191 -0.95 14.95 3.40
N ASN A 192 -1.39 15.67 2.38
CA ASN A 192 -0.72 15.73 1.08
C ASN A 192 -0.35 17.15 0.71
N THR A 193 0.83 17.33 0.12
CA THR A 193 1.25 18.59 -0.54
C THR A 193 1.63 18.30 -1.98
N PHE A 194 1.28 19.22 -2.87
CA PHE A 194 1.56 19.09 -4.30
C PHE A 194 2.40 20.27 -4.77
N THR A 195 3.40 19.99 -5.58
CA THR A 195 4.20 20.99 -6.30
C THR A 195 4.18 20.67 -7.79
N VAL A 196 4.10 21.70 -8.62
CA VAL A 196 4.22 21.60 -10.08
C VAL A 196 5.46 22.37 -10.49
N ASN A 197 6.34 21.72 -11.23
CA ASN A 197 7.59 22.29 -11.76
C ASN A 197 7.50 22.44 -13.28
#